data_1460a2365650fc621da7d64c7e6ad329
#
_entry.id   1460a2365650fc621da7d64c7e6ad329
#
_cell.length_a   1.000
_cell.length_b   1.000
_cell.length_c   1.000
_cell.angle_alpha   90.00
_cell.angle_beta   90.00
_cell.angle_gamma   90.00
#
_symmetry.space_group_name_H-M   'P 1'
#
loop_
_entity.id
_entity.type
_entity.pdbx_description
1 polymer ?
#
loop_
_entity_poly.entity_id
_entity_poly.type
_entity_poly.pdbx_seq_one_letter_code
_entity_poly.pdbx_strand_id
1 'polypeptide(L)'
;MKKLLSLGLVASLSLTGLVACGGNDAETPAETPSNGSAETTEKPATSGEKVEIKLWLDDDDYAAAIEPAIEAAYPNIDVVYEKVGAVDARTKLELDGPAGLGGDVFIQPHDGMSESILSNILLPLGSDLGNMIEERMLEGAVGTVKVDNTYYGIPLATESLALFYNKTLLEENGFEVATSFEQIKEQAAQYNDAATNKFLLRFQPGNSYDMHFFLTGAGFQLYGENHDDASQVNLNTQEVIDGLT
;
A
#
# COMPACT_ATOMS: atom_id res chain seq x y z
N MET A 1 24.08 51.07 12.59
CA MET A 1 25.48 51.09 12.17
C MET A 1 25.66 49.90 11.24
N LYS A 2 25.50 50.08 9.95
CA LYS A 2 26.50 50.32 8.90
C LYS A 2 27.63 49.27 8.91
N LYS A 3 27.63 48.36 7.89
CA LYS A 3 28.54 48.17 6.74
C LYS A 3 28.24 46.77 6.20
N LEU A 4 27.80 46.51 5.01
CA LEU A 4 28.20 46.69 3.62
C LEU A 4 29.60 46.14 3.24
N LEU A 5 29.59 45.48 2.07
CA LEU A 5 30.66 45.10 1.12
C LEU A 5 31.13 43.65 1.23
N SER A 6 31.36 42.87 0.13
CA SER A 6 31.36 43.04 -1.34
C SER A 6 31.52 41.66 -1.98
N LEU A 7 30.80 41.33 -3.00
CA LEU A 7 31.15 41.20 -4.42
C LEU A 7 32.44 40.36 -4.74
N GLY A 8 32.26 39.25 -5.44
CA GLY A 8 33.33 38.50 -6.08
C GLY A 8 32.77 37.59 -7.16
N LEU A 9 32.56 38.14 -8.34
CA LEU A 9 32.20 37.49 -9.61
C LEU A 9 33.47 36.92 -10.22
N VAL A 10 33.50 35.61 -10.56
CA VAL A 10 34.46 35.06 -11.53
C VAL A 10 33.71 34.15 -12.50
N ALA A 11 33.53 34.70 -13.69
CA ALA A 11 33.16 33.97 -14.89
C ALA A 11 34.42 33.39 -15.55
N SER A 12 34.41 32.13 -15.94
CA SER A 12 35.34 31.59 -16.92
C SER A 12 34.59 30.77 -17.97
N LEU A 13 34.45 31.41 -19.14
CA LEU A 13 34.14 30.76 -20.41
C LEU A 13 35.37 29.96 -20.88
N SER A 14 35.11 28.77 -21.37
CA SER A 14 36.04 28.08 -22.29
C SER A 14 35.23 27.48 -23.43
N LEU A 15 35.31 28.15 -24.57
CA LEU A 15 34.97 27.65 -25.92
C LEU A 15 36.14 26.84 -26.45
N THR A 16 35.91 25.71 -27.08
CA THR A 16 36.61 25.10 -28.24
C THR A 16 35.94 23.77 -28.52
N GLY A 17 35.59 23.31 -29.70
CA GLY A 17 35.78 23.78 -31.07
C GLY A 17 35.07 22.77 -31.98
N LEU A 18 34.43 23.29 -33.01
CA LEU A 18 33.85 22.53 -34.13
C LEU A 18 34.96 21.88 -34.96
N VAL A 19 34.76 20.64 -35.38
CA VAL A 19 35.34 20.11 -36.64
C VAL A 19 34.23 19.47 -37.41
N ALA A 20 33.92 20.09 -38.55
CA ALA A 20 33.06 19.60 -39.61
C ALA A 20 33.90 19.04 -40.75
N CYS A 21 33.49 17.90 -41.31
CA CYS A 21 33.67 17.46 -42.71
C CYS A 21 32.82 16.22 -42.86
N GLY A 22 31.85 16.07 -43.71
CA GLY A 22 31.62 16.51 -45.09
C GLY A 22 31.52 15.28 -45.97
N GLY A 23 30.37 15.03 -46.61
CA GLY A 23 30.28 14.14 -47.76
C GLY A 23 29.10 13.16 -47.80
N ASN A 24 28.04 13.63 -48.45
CA ASN A 24 27.19 13.10 -49.53
C ASN A 24 26.46 11.73 -49.43
N ASP A 25 25.16 11.90 -49.59
CA ASP A 25 24.16 11.20 -50.44
C ASP A 25 23.83 9.70 -50.17
N ALA A 26 22.60 9.47 -49.76
CA ALA A 26 21.57 8.75 -50.51
C ALA A 26 20.31 8.49 -49.66
N GLU A 27 19.19 8.63 -50.34
CA GLU A 27 17.81 8.57 -49.88
C GLU A 27 17.35 7.26 -49.21
N THR A 28 16.50 7.41 -48.16
CA THR A 28 15.19 6.81 -47.84
C THR A 28 15.01 5.26 -47.86
N PRO A 29 14.16 4.65 -47.06
CA PRO A 29 13.00 5.13 -46.30
C PRO A 29 12.94 4.77 -44.82
N ALA A 30 11.99 5.41 -44.16
CA ALA A 30 11.61 5.21 -42.78
C ALA A 30 11.23 3.76 -42.45
N GLU A 31 11.91 3.16 -41.53
CA GLU A 31 11.43 1.97 -40.81
C GLU A 31 10.99 2.36 -39.39
N THR A 32 9.75 2.04 -39.10
CA THR A 32 9.09 2.10 -37.81
C THR A 32 9.89 1.28 -36.78
N PRO A 33 10.21 1.78 -35.60
CA PRO A 33 10.80 0.92 -34.59
C PRO A 33 9.76 -0.09 -34.11
N SER A 34 9.94 -1.32 -34.53
CA SER A 34 9.33 -2.50 -33.93
C SER A 34 9.77 -2.60 -32.48
N ASN A 35 8.81 -2.46 -31.58
CA ASN A 35 8.98 -2.69 -30.16
C ASN A 35 9.18 -4.20 -29.94
N GLY A 36 10.41 -4.64 -30.01
CA GLY A 36 10.81 -5.99 -29.64
C GLY A 36 10.86 -6.07 -28.11
N SER A 37 9.81 -6.62 -27.52
CA SER A 37 9.86 -7.17 -26.17
C SER A 37 11.02 -8.17 -26.11
N ALA A 38 12.12 -7.77 -25.51
CA ALA A 38 13.16 -8.70 -25.11
C ALA A 38 12.64 -9.40 -23.85
N GLU A 39 12.11 -10.58 -24.06
CA GLU A 39 11.88 -11.59 -23.04
C GLU A 39 13.24 -12.02 -22.49
N THR A 40 13.71 -11.33 -21.45
CA THR A 40 14.90 -11.74 -20.74
C THR A 40 14.47 -12.71 -19.64
N THR A 41 14.31 -13.97 -20.00
CA THR A 41 14.40 -15.05 -19.02
C THR A 41 15.84 -15.14 -18.53
N GLU A 42 16.22 -14.28 -17.60
CA GLU A 42 17.46 -14.48 -16.87
C GLU A 42 17.28 -15.68 -15.94
N LYS A 43 17.90 -16.78 -16.35
CA LYS A 43 18.20 -17.91 -15.48
C LYS A 43 19.00 -17.36 -14.29
N PRO A 44 18.65 -17.72 -13.02
CA PRO A 44 19.38 -17.23 -11.85
C PRO A 44 20.86 -17.43 -12.05
N ALA A 45 21.63 -16.35 -11.97
CA ALA A 45 23.08 -16.38 -12.10
C ALA A 45 23.65 -17.19 -10.95
N THR A 46 24.21 -18.34 -11.26
CA THR A 46 25.06 -19.13 -10.36
C THR A 46 26.46 -18.50 -10.32
N SER A 47 26.58 -17.32 -9.74
CA SER A 47 27.88 -16.74 -9.38
C SER A 47 27.80 -16.39 -7.90
N GLY A 48 28.81 -16.81 -7.14
CA GLY A 48 28.82 -16.85 -5.68
C GLY A 48 28.84 -15.51 -4.93
N GLU A 49 28.25 -14.48 -5.46
CA GLU A 49 28.02 -13.22 -4.78
C GLU A 49 26.55 -13.18 -4.29
N LYS A 50 26.36 -13.04 -2.99
CA LYS A 50 25.04 -12.88 -2.41
C LYS A 50 24.44 -11.53 -2.83
N VAL A 51 23.17 -11.52 -3.15
CA VAL A 51 22.36 -10.32 -3.42
C VAL A 51 21.59 -10.00 -2.16
N GLU A 52 21.82 -8.82 -1.60
CA GLU A 52 21.05 -8.32 -0.47
C GLU A 52 19.67 -7.87 -0.95
N ILE A 53 18.60 -8.30 -0.27
CA ILE A 53 17.24 -7.87 -0.46
C ILE A 53 16.75 -7.27 0.86
N LYS A 54 16.46 -5.98 0.85
CA LYS A 54 15.91 -5.30 2.01
C LYS A 54 14.40 -5.48 2.07
N LEU A 55 13.93 -6.11 3.15
CA LEU A 55 12.53 -6.46 3.38
C LEU A 55 11.94 -5.59 4.49
N TRP A 56 10.94 -4.78 4.16
CA TRP A 56 10.20 -3.96 5.12
C TRP A 56 8.86 -4.58 5.46
N LEU A 57 8.70 -5.00 6.72
CA LEU A 57 7.47 -5.55 7.29
C LEU A 57 7.22 -4.92 8.66
N ASP A 58 5.98 -5.01 9.14
CA ASP A 58 5.57 -4.51 10.46
C ASP A 58 5.43 -5.60 11.53
N ASP A 59 5.59 -6.87 11.17
CA ASP A 59 5.46 -8.03 12.04
C ASP A 59 6.80 -8.76 12.18
N ASP A 60 7.40 -8.69 13.39
CA ASP A 60 8.69 -9.30 13.70
C ASP A 60 8.64 -10.83 13.65
N ASP A 61 7.52 -11.44 14.07
CA ASP A 61 7.36 -12.91 14.12
C ASP A 61 7.22 -13.45 12.68
N TYR A 62 6.49 -12.73 11.84
CA TYR A 62 6.37 -13.07 10.42
C TYR A 62 7.72 -12.93 9.70
N ALA A 63 8.45 -11.84 9.92
CA ALA A 63 9.78 -11.64 9.35
C ALA A 63 10.75 -12.75 9.77
N ALA A 64 10.79 -13.10 11.07
CA ALA A 64 11.63 -14.17 11.60
C ALA A 64 11.29 -15.56 11.01
N ALA A 65 10.07 -15.75 10.52
CA ALA A 65 9.66 -17.00 9.88
C ALA A 65 10.05 -17.04 8.39
N ILE A 66 9.88 -15.93 7.66
CA ILE A 66 10.08 -15.93 6.20
C ILE A 66 11.51 -15.69 5.75
N GLU A 67 12.31 -14.90 6.49
CA GLU A 67 13.70 -14.63 6.19
C GLU A 67 14.52 -15.92 5.96
N PRO A 68 14.60 -16.86 6.92
CA PRO A 68 15.34 -18.10 6.72
C PRO A 68 14.72 -19.01 5.66
N ALA A 69 13.41 -18.92 5.42
CA ALA A 69 12.75 -19.70 4.39
C ALA A 69 13.12 -19.20 2.98
N ILE A 70 13.25 -17.90 2.77
CA ILE A 70 13.70 -17.30 1.52
C ILE A 70 15.15 -17.68 1.26
N GLU A 71 16.04 -17.52 2.25
CA GLU A 71 17.47 -17.84 2.10
C GLU A 71 17.73 -19.34 1.87
N ALA A 72 16.92 -20.20 2.47
CA ALA A 72 16.97 -21.63 2.21
C ALA A 72 16.54 -21.99 0.78
N ALA A 73 15.51 -21.31 0.26
CA ALA A 73 15.03 -21.52 -1.10
C ALA A 73 15.95 -20.89 -2.16
N TYR A 74 16.58 -19.77 -1.82
CA TYR A 74 17.45 -18.98 -2.70
C TYR A 74 18.79 -18.67 -2.01
N PRO A 75 19.76 -19.60 -1.98
CA PRO A 75 20.99 -19.45 -1.22
C PRO A 75 21.91 -18.28 -1.63
N ASN A 76 21.63 -17.67 -2.78
CA ASN A 76 22.30 -16.47 -3.27
C ASN A 76 21.61 -15.18 -2.82
N ILE A 77 20.52 -15.25 -2.08
CA ILE A 77 19.84 -14.08 -1.48
C ILE A 77 20.22 -13.99 -0.01
N ASP A 78 20.45 -12.75 0.43
CA ASP A 78 20.65 -12.35 1.82
C ASP A 78 19.51 -11.38 2.16
N VAL A 79 18.64 -11.76 3.08
CA VAL A 79 17.48 -10.94 3.44
C VAL A 79 17.83 -10.03 4.60
N VAL A 80 17.65 -8.74 4.43
CA VAL A 80 17.85 -7.74 5.48
C VAL A 80 16.51 -7.18 5.90
N TYR A 81 15.99 -7.67 7.00
CA TYR A 81 14.74 -7.19 7.56
C TYR A 81 14.89 -5.84 8.26
N GLU A 82 13.99 -4.93 7.99
CA GLU A 82 13.80 -3.68 8.73
C GLU A 82 12.30 -3.54 9.10
N LYS A 83 12.03 -3.27 10.38
CA LYS A 83 10.66 -3.03 10.83
C LYS A 83 10.17 -1.68 10.37
N VAL A 84 9.22 -1.70 9.43
CA VAL A 84 8.56 -0.49 8.90
C VAL A 84 7.06 -0.73 8.89
N GLY A 85 6.30 0.18 9.52
CA GLY A 85 4.85 0.11 9.55
C GLY A 85 4.24 0.18 8.15
N ALA A 86 3.24 -0.67 7.86
CA ALA A 86 2.62 -0.75 6.54
C ALA A 86 2.10 0.62 6.05
N VAL A 87 1.51 1.42 6.95
CA VAL A 87 1.00 2.77 6.62
C VAL A 87 2.10 3.81 6.40
N ASP A 88 3.32 3.56 6.90
CA ASP A 88 4.46 4.48 6.80
C ASP A 88 5.38 4.12 5.63
N ALA A 89 5.34 2.89 5.15
CA ALA A 89 6.29 2.33 4.19
C ALA A 89 6.37 3.14 2.90
N ARG A 90 5.23 3.55 2.32
CA ARG A 90 5.19 4.38 1.11
C ARG A 90 5.94 5.70 1.31
N THR A 91 5.58 6.46 2.33
CA THR A 91 6.20 7.77 2.60
C THR A 91 7.69 7.63 2.90
N LYS A 92 8.08 6.60 3.65
CA LYS A 92 9.49 6.30 3.92
C LYS A 92 10.24 5.96 2.63
N LEU A 93 9.64 5.17 1.73
CA LEU A 93 10.25 4.80 0.46
C LEU A 93 10.41 6.00 -0.49
N GLU A 94 9.44 6.91 -0.53
CA GLU A 94 9.54 8.16 -1.30
C GLU A 94 10.73 9.03 -0.83
N LEU A 95 11.06 9.00 0.46
CA LEU A 95 12.17 9.76 1.04
C LEU A 95 13.52 9.04 0.87
N ASP A 96 13.57 7.77 1.19
CA ASP A 96 14.81 6.98 1.28
C ASP A 96 15.21 6.34 -0.05
N GLY A 97 14.24 6.03 -0.91
CA GLY A 97 14.45 5.39 -2.20
C GLY A 97 15.43 6.10 -3.12
N PRO A 98 15.33 7.42 -3.32
CA PRO A 98 16.29 8.16 -4.16
C PRO A 98 17.74 8.10 -3.67
N ALA A 99 17.94 7.82 -2.39
CA ALA A 99 19.28 7.63 -1.80
C ALA A 99 19.76 6.16 -1.82
N GLY A 100 18.95 5.24 -2.36
CA GLY A 100 19.25 3.80 -2.34
C GLY A 100 19.11 3.16 -0.96
N LEU A 101 18.36 3.80 -0.04
CA LEU A 101 18.16 3.33 1.33
C LEU A 101 16.77 2.69 1.53
N GLY A 102 15.93 2.69 0.50
CA GLY A 102 14.59 2.11 0.53
C GLY A 102 14.59 0.59 0.64
N GLY A 103 13.42 0.02 0.98
CA GLY A 103 13.17 -1.43 0.90
C GLY A 103 12.98 -1.88 -0.54
N ASP A 104 13.53 -3.04 -0.89
CA ASP A 104 13.31 -3.68 -2.19
C ASP A 104 11.94 -4.36 -2.25
N VAL A 105 11.50 -4.88 -1.11
CA VAL A 105 10.17 -5.46 -0.90
C VAL A 105 9.57 -4.86 0.36
N PHE A 106 8.36 -4.35 0.26
CA PHE A 106 7.69 -3.72 1.40
C PHE A 106 6.19 -4.00 1.41
N ILE A 107 5.59 -3.90 2.58
CA ILE A 107 4.14 -4.02 2.79
C ILE A 107 3.50 -2.63 2.81
N GLN A 108 2.35 -2.50 2.18
CA GLN A 108 1.50 -1.29 2.29
C GLN A 108 0.02 -1.64 2.19
N PRO A 109 -0.90 -0.80 2.71
CA PRO A 109 -2.32 -0.90 2.42
C PRO A 109 -2.59 -0.65 0.94
N HIS A 110 -3.60 -1.32 0.40
CA HIS A 110 -3.93 -1.25 -1.03
C HIS A 110 -4.49 0.10 -1.48
N ASP A 111 -5.09 0.87 -0.59
CA ASP A 111 -5.64 2.21 -0.85
C ASP A 111 -4.57 3.23 -1.29
N GLY A 112 -3.28 3.01 -0.92
CA GLY A 112 -2.14 3.77 -1.39
C GLY A 112 -1.55 3.33 -2.74
N MET A 113 -2.12 2.32 -3.43
CA MET A 113 -1.56 1.74 -4.64
C MET A 113 -1.42 2.75 -5.78
N SER A 114 -2.45 3.57 -6.01
CA SER A 114 -2.46 4.56 -7.10
C SER A 114 -1.37 5.62 -6.93
N GLU A 115 -1.20 6.13 -5.70
CA GLU A 115 -0.13 7.09 -5.42
C GLU A 115 1.25 6.47 -5.56
N SER A 116 1.42 5.22 -5.13
CA SER A 116 2.69 4.49 -5.25
C SER A 116 3.09 4.25 -6.72
N ILE A 117 2.12 3.97 -7.58
CA ILE A 117 2.33 3.85 -9.04
C ILE A 117 2.71 5.21 -9.63
N LEU A 118 1.97 6.27 -9.30
CA LEU A 118 2.24 7.63 -9.79
C LEU A 118 3.61 8.15 -9.34
N SER A 119 4.05 7.79 -8.15
CA SER A 119 5.37 8.14 -7.60
C SER A 119 6.50 7.26 -8.17
N ASN A 120 6.19 6.27 -9.01
CA ASN A 120 7.14 5.32 -9.61
C ASN A 120 7.97 4.54 -8.57
N ILE A 121 7.38 4.22 -7.43
CA ILE A 121 8.03 3.41 -6.38
C ILE A 121 7.64 1.93 -6.44
N LEU A 122 6.72 1.56 -7.32
CA LEU A 122 6.34 0.17 -7.59
C LEU A 122 6.78 -0.24 -8.99
N LEU A 123 7.33 -1.44 -9.08
CA LEU A 123 7.62 -2.09 -10.35
C LEU A 123 6.43 -2.95 -10.80
N PRO A 124 6.07 -2.93 -12.08
CA PRO A 124 5.11 -3.87 -12.62
C PRO A 124 5.65 -5.30 -12.51
N LEU A 125 4.80 -6.21 -12.05
CA LEU A 125 5.13 -7.63 -11.95
C LEU A 125 4.97 -8.31 -13.31
N GLY A 126 5.86 -9.26 -13.61
CA GLY A 126 5.80 -10.04 -14.83
C GLY A 126 4.59 -11.00 -14.90
N SER A 127 4.33 -11.51 -16.09
CA SER A 127 3.18 -12.40 -16.37
C SER A 127 3.14 -13.65 -15.47
N ASP A 128 4.29 -14.23 -15.15
CA ASP A 128 4.34 -15.44 -14.32
C ASP A 128 3.86 -15.19 -12.90
N LEU A 129 4.23 -14.04 -12.31
CA LEU A 129 3.71 -13.61 -11.02
C LEU A 129 2.21 -13.25 -11.12
N GLY A 130 1.80 -12.59 -12.19
CA GLY A 130 0.39 -12.29 -12.46
C GLY A 130 -0.47 -13.56 -12.50
N ASN A 131 -0.03 -14.60 -13.20
CA ASN A 131 -0.72 -15.88 -13.26
C ASN A 131 -0.79 -16.54 -11.88
N MET A 132 0.30 -16.53 -11.13
CA MET A 132 0.32 -17.06 -9.76
C MET A 132 -0.66 -16.35 -8.84
N ILE A 133 -0.77 -15.01 -8.97
CA ILE A 133 -1.71 -14.19 -8.19
C ILE A 133 -3.15 -14.61 -8.50
N GLU A 134 -3.51 -14.72 -9.78
CA GLU A 134 -4.86 -15.14 -10.21
C GLU A 134 -5.21 -16.59 -9.75
N GLU A 135 -4.24 -17.49 -9.75
CA GLU A 135 -4.48 -18.89 -9.39
C GLU A 135 -4.54 -19.12 -7.86
N ARG A 136 -3.84 -18.31 -7.06
CA ARG A 136 -3.62 -18.64 -5.65
C ARG A 136 -4.25 -17.67 -4.67
N MET A 137 -4.60 -16.45 -5.09
CA MET A 137 -5.12 -15.43 -4.21
C MET A 137 -6.65 -15.32 -4.30
N LEU A 138 -7.27 -14.76 -3.27
CA LEU A 138 -8.71 -14.51 -3.26
C LEU A 138 -9.06 -13.47 -4.33
N GLU A 139 -10.12 -13.71 -5.10
CA GLU A 139 -10.58 -12.84 -6.19
C GLU A 139 -10.71 -11.37 -5.75
N GLY A 140 -11.32 -11.11 -4.58
CA GLY A 140 -11.44 -9.76 -4.03
C GLY A 140 -10.10 -9.08 -3.71
N ALA A 141 -9.06 -9.86 -3.37
CA ALA A 141 -7.72 -9.34 -3.13
C ALA A 141 -6.94 -9.11 -4.43
N VAL A 142 -7.18 -9.93 -5.47
CA VAL A 142 -6.54 -9.77 -6.80
C VAL A 142 -6.85 -8.40 -7.38
N GLY A 143 -8.11 -7.96 -7.30
CA GLY A 143 -8.53 -6.65 -7.81
C GLY A 143 -7.80 -5.46 -7.17
N THR A 144 -7.34 -5.59 -5.92
CA THR A 144 -6.67 -4.49 -5.20
C THR A 144 -5.22 -4.23 -5.63
N VAL A 145 -4.59 -5.18 -6.34
CA VAL A 145 -3.19 -5.09 -6.77
C VAL A 145 -3.05 -4.98 -8.29
N LYS A 146 -4.17 -4.91 -9.02
CA LYS A 146 -4.22 -4.89 -10.49
C LYS A 146 -4.74 -3.55 -10.99
N VAL A 147 -3.94 -2.84 -11.77
CA VAL A 147 -4.31 -1.57 -12.42
C VAL A 147 -4.04 -1.72 -13.92
N ASP A 148 -5.04 -1.44 -14.75
CA ASP A 148 -4.94 -1.52 -16.22
C ASP A 148 -4.33 -2.85 -16.73
N ASN A 149 -4.79 -3.98 -16.16
CA ASN A 149 -4.27 -5.33 -16.44
C ASN A 149 -2.81 -5.58 -16.04
N THR A 150 -2.20 -4.71 -15.27
CA THR A 150 -0.84 -4.85 -14.75
C THR A 150 -0.88 -5.06 -13.24
N TYR A 151 -0.13 -6.03 -12.74
CA TYR A 151 0.01 -6.27 -11.31
C TYR A 151 1.18 -5.47 -10.75
N TYR A 152 0.98 -4.83 -9.60
CA TYR A 152 1.99 -4.02 -8.91
C TYR A 152 2.29 -4.50 -7.49
N GLY A 153 1.64 -5.57 -7.05
CA GLY A 153 1.85 -6.17 -5.76
C GLY A 153 1.29 -7.58 -5.69
N ILE A 154 1.60 -8.26 -4.60
CA ILE A 154 1.05 -9.58 -4.26
C ILE A 154 0.22 -9.42 -3.00
N PRO A 155 -1.07 -9.81 -2.99
CA PRO A 155 -1.89 -9.77 -1.79
C PRO A 155 -1.27 -10.63 -0.68
N LEU A 156 -0.95 -10.02 0.47
CA LEU A 156 -0.39 -10.73 1.62
C LEU A 156 -1.49 -11.20 2.56
N ALA A 157 -2.41 -10.29 2.90
CA ALA A 157 -3.52 -10.55 3.82
C ALA A 157 -4.74 -9.70 3.43
N THR A 158 -5.90 -10.12 3.91
CA THR A 158 -7.13 -9.32 3.88
C THR A 158 -7.56 -9.04 5.31
N GLU A 159 -7.99 -7.83 5.58
CA GLU A 159 -8.49 -7.40 6.87
C GLU A 159 -9.97 -7.09 6.82
N SER A 160 -10.65 -7.33 7.92
CA SER A 160 -12.02 -6.88 8.12
C SER A 160 -12.29 -6.61 9.59
N LEU A 161 -13.17 -5.64 9.87
CA LEU A 161 -13.73 -5.47 11.19
C LEU A 161 -14.79 -6.53 11.45
N ALA A 162 -14.86 -7.03 12.68
CA ALA A 162 -15.87 -7.98 13.11
C ALA A 162 -16.34 -7.65 14.54
N LEU A 163 -17.59 -7.94 14.81
CA LEU A 163 -18.12 -7.86 16.16
C LEU A 163 -17.76 -9.14 16.93
N PHE A 164 -16.76 -9.05 17.80
CA PHE A 164 -16.43 -10.12 18.73
C PHE A 164 -17.30 -10.02 19.96
N TYR A 165 -17.84 -11.15 20.41
CA TYR A 165 -18.66 -11.19 21.60
C TYR A 165 -18.22 -12.29 22.59
N ASN A 166 -18.38 -11.99 23.87
CA ASN A 166 -18.15 -12.96 24.93
C ASN A 166 -19.44 -13.76 25.16
N LYS A 167 -19.46 -15.00 24.68
CA LYS A 167 -20.64 -15.87 24.75
C LYS A 167 -21.09 -16.12 26.17
N THR A 168 -20.19 -16.43 27.09
CA THR A 168 -20.48 -16.67 28.50
C THR A 168 -21.12 -15.45 29.16
N LEU A 169 -20.58 -14.24 28.87
CA LEU A 169 -21.13 -13.00 29.43
C LEU A 169 -22.57 -12.76 28.96
N LEU A 170 -22.87 -13.00 27.68
CA LEU A 170 -24.23 -12.87 27.17
C LEU A 170 -25.20 -13.87 27.85
N GLU A 171 -24.80 -15.14 27.93
CA GLU A 171 -25.59 -16.20 28.56
C GLU A 171 -25.86 -15.92 30.05
N GLU A 172 -24.86 -15.49 30.81
CA GLU A 172 -25.00 -15.15 32.23
C GLU A 172 -25.95 -13.96 32.49
N ASN A 173 -26.09 -13.07 31.55
CA ASN A 173 -26.99 -11.90 31.62
C ASN A 173 -28.33 -12.11 30.89
N GLY A 174 -28.55 -13.30 30.34
CA GLY A 174 -29.78 -13.62 29.58
C GLY A 174 -29.92 -12.85 28.28
N PHE A 175 -28.80 -12.47 27.67
CA PHE A 175 -28.76 -11.76 26.40
C PHE A 175 -28.49 -12.73 25.25
N GLU A 176 -29.10 -12.45 24.13
CA GLU A 176 -28.78 -13.06 22.84
C GLU A 176 -27.72 -12.23 22.11
N VAL A 177 -27.07 -12.83 21.11
CA VAL A 177 -26.16 -12.08 20.22
C VAL A 177 -26.98 -11.08 19.45
N ALA A 178 -26.68 -9.80 19.62
CA ALA A 178 -27.43 -8.72 18.97
C ALA A 178 -27.22 -8.77 17.45
N THR A 179 -28.29 -8.59 16.70
CA THR A 179 -28.31 -8.53 15.23
C THR A 179 -28.61 -7.12 14.70
N SER A 180 -28.84 -6.16 15.59
CA SER A 180 -29.03 -4.75 15.27
C SER A 180 -28.47 -3.83 16.36
N PHE A 181 -28.23 -2.56 16.02
CA PHE A 181 -27.81 -1.56 16.99
C PHE A 181 -28.87 -1.26 18.03
N GLU A 182 -30.15 -1.36 17.69
CA GLU A 182 -31.26 -1.20 18.62
C GLU A 182 -31.18 -2.26 19.73
N GLN A 183 -30.95 -3.52 19.36
CA GLN A 183 -30.76 -4.59 20.35
C GLN A 183 -29.53 -4.33 21.24
N ILE A 184 -28.43 -3.86 20.68
CA ILE A 184 -27.24 -3.48 21.46
C ILE A 184 -27.60 -2.36 22.45
N LYS A 185 -28.34 -1.33 22.04
CA LYS A 185 -28.78 -0.24 22.92
C LYS A 185 -29.68 -0.74 24.06
N GLU A 186 -30.65 -1.61 23.75
CA GLU A 186 -31.55 -2.20 24.74
C GLU A 186 -30.80 -3.06 25.77
N GLN A 187 -29.88 -3.89 25.33
CA GLN A 187 -29.04 -4.72 26.20
C GLN A 187 -28.07 -3.85 27.01
N ALA A 188 -27.47 -2.84 26.37
CA ALA A 188 -26.56 -1.90 27.02
C ALA A 188 -27.25 -1.09 28.13
N ALA A 189 -28.52 -0.71 27.95
CA ALA A 189 -29.30 -0.02 28.97
C ALA A 189 -29.50 -0.87 30.24
N GLN A 190 -29.45 -2.19 30.12
CA GLN A 190 -29.57 -3.13 31.24
C GLN A 190 -28.20 -3.49 31.84
N TYR A 191 -27.15 -3.49 31.03
CA TYR A 191 -25.82 -4.01 31.41
C TYR A 191 -24.83 -2.93 31.83
N ASN A 192 -24.89 -1.74 31.23
CA ASN A 192 -23.86 -0.73 31.40
C ASN A 192 -23.89 -0.13 32.82
N ASP A 193 -22.70 -0.05 33.42
CA ASP A 193 -22.47 0.63 34.69
C ASP A 193 -21.14 1.41 34.61
N ALA A 194 -21.23 2.71 34.43
CA ALA A 194 -20.09 3.59 34.33
C ALA A 194 -19.24 3.64 35.62
N ALA A 195 -19.86 3.45 36.78
CA ALA A 195 -19.15 3.49 38.05
C ALA A 195 -18.17 2.31 38.21
N THR A 196 -18.52 1.16 37.64
CA THR A 196 -17.68 -0.04 37.65
C THR A 196 -16.96 -0.27 36.32
N ASN A 197 -17.00 0.69 35.41
CA ASN A 197 -16.38 0.61 34.07
C ASN A 197 -16.89 -0.60 33.26
N LYS A 198 -18.17 -0.91 33.37
CA LYS A 198 -18.84 -2.05 32.76
C LYS A 198 -19.64 -1.57 31.55
N PHE A 199 -19.33 -2.05 30.34
CA PHE A 199 -19.96 -1.66 29.09
C PHE A 199 -20.14 -2.87 28.20
N LEU A 200 -21.34 -3.00 27.59
CA LEU A 200 -21.66 -4.11 26.69
C LEU A 200 -20.92 -4.00 25.36
N LEU A 201 -20.84 -2.81 24.79
CA LEU A 201 -20.10 -2.53 23.55
C LEU A 201 -18.97 -1.55 23.82
N ARG A 202 -17.79 -1.84 23.26
CA ARG A 202 -16.65 -0.94 23.24
C ARG A 202 -16.05 -0.87 21.85
N PHE A 203 -15.73 0.31 21.41
CA PHE A 203 -15.04 0.61 20.18
C PHE A 203 -14.24 1.91 20.33
N GLN A 204 -13.39 2.24 19.37
CA GLN A 204 -12.53 3.43 19.41
C GLN A 204 -13.14 4.56 18.55
N PRO A 205 -13.90 5.48 19.12
CA PRO A 205 -14.67 6.49 18.35
C PRO A 205 -13.79 7.55 17.69
N GLY A 206 -12.50 7.67 18.06
CA GLY A 206 -11.56 8.63 17.49
C GLY A 206 -10.84 8.14 16.23
N ASN A 207 -11.07 6.90 15.81
CA ASN A 207 -10.46 6.30 14.64
C ASN A 207 -11.48 6.23 13.49
N SER A 208 -11.18 6.88 12.37
CA SER A 208 -12.07 6.89 11.19
C SER A 208 -12.28 5.48 10.61
N TYR A 209 -11.28 4.62 10.69
CA TYR A 209 -11.37 3.23 10.26
C TYR A 209 -12.40 2.45 11.09
N ASP A 210 -12.35 2.56 12.43
CA ASP A 210 -13.30 1.91 13.32
C ASP A 210 -14.71 2.51 13.24
N MET A 211 -14.83 3.78 12.84
CA MET A 211 -16.13 4.45 12.68
C MET A 211 -16.78 4.21 11.31
N HIS A 212 -16.01 3.70 10.35
CA HIS A 212 -16.47 3.58 8.96
C HIS A 212 -17.76 2.74 8.82
N PHE A 213 -17.90 1.68 9.59
CA PHE A 213 -19.09 0.81 9.53
C PHE A 213 -20.38 1.51 9.99
N PHE A 214 -20.30 2.48 10.91
CA PHE A 214 -21.47 3.30 11.28
C PHE A 214 -21.89 4.21 10.13
N LEU A 215 -20.92 4.79 9.44
CA LEU A 215 -21.16 5.65 8.29
C LEU A 215 -21.79 4.86 7.13
N THR A 216 -21.21 3.71 6.80
CA THR A 216 -21.74 2.86 5.71
C THR A 216 -23.10 2.28 6.05
N GLY A 217 -23.36 1.94 7.31
CA GLY A 217 -24.67 1.54 7.80
C GLY A 217 -25.74 2.64 7.64
N ALA A 218 -25.32 3.91 7.64
CA ALA A 218 -26.17 5.08 7.40
C ALA A 218 -26.22 5.49 5.91
N GLY A 219 -25.65 4.69 4.99
CA GLY A 219 -25.68 4.97 3.55
C GLY A 219 -24.48 5.76 3.04
N PHE A 220 -23.42 5.93 3.83
CA PHE A 220 -22.18 6.55 3.35
C PHE A 220 -21.53 5.68 2.27
N GLN A 221 -21.14 6.31 1.19
CA GLN A 221 -20.39 5.70 0.09
C GLN A 221 -19.13 6.51 -0.15
N LEU A 222 -17.99 5.90 0.10
CA LEU A 222 -16.70 6.46 -0.28
C LEU A 222 -16.44 6.08 -1.73
N TYR A 223 -16.24 7.09 -2.59
CA TYR A 223 -15.98 6.93 -4.03
C TYR A 223 -17.15 6.35 -4.85
N GLY A 224 -18.40 6.60 -4.44
CA GLY A 224 -19.59 6.20 -5.16
C GLY A 224 -19.97 4.73 -4.99
N GLU A 225 -20.92 4.26 -5.80
CA GLU A 225 -21.49 2.91 -5.71
C GLU A 225 -20.46 1.80 -6.00
N ASN A 226 -19.53 2.07 -6.92
CA ASN A 226 -18.49 1.11 -7.30
C ASN A 226 -17.18 1.29 -6.52
N HIS A 227 -17.10 2.28 -5.63
CA HIS A 227 -15.91 2.62 -4.84
C HIS A 227 -14.66 3.00 -5.67
N ASP A 228 -14.85 3.59 -6.84
CA ASP A 228 -13.80 3.91 -7.80
C ASP A 228 -13.77 5.39 -8.27
N ASP A 229 -14.75 6.20 -7.84
CA ASP A 229 -14.85 7.62 -8.24
C ASP A 229 -14.70 8.56 -7.04
N ALA A 230 -13.50 9.10 -6.85
CA ALA A 230 -13.18 10.03 -5.77
C ALA A 230 -13.99 11.34 -5.78
N SER A 231 -14.69 11.67 -6.87
CA SER A 231 -15.58 12.82 -6.95
C SER A 231 -16.95 12.56 -6.31
N GLN A 232 -17.29 11.31 -6.04
CA GLN A 232 -18.59 10.87 -5.52
C GLN A 232 -18.49 10.50 -4.04
N VAL A 233 -18.35 11.52 -3.19
CA VAL A 233 -18.37 11.35 -1.72
C VAL A 233 -19.65 11.97 -1.17
N ASN A 234 -20.48 11.17 -0.48
CA ASN A 234 -21.79 11.60 0.03
C ASN A 234 -21.83 11.82 1.56
N LEU A 235 -20.69 12.19 2.18
CA LEU A 235 -20.55 12.33 3.64
C LEU A 235 -21.54 13.34 4.27
N ASN A 236 -22.01 14.32 3.52
CA ASN A 236 -22.87 15.40 3.99
C ASN A 236 -24.35 15.21 3.63
N THR A 237 -24.78 13.99 3.33
CA THR A 237 -26.22 13.70 3.13
C THR A 237 -26.95 13.64 4.49
N GLN A 238 -28.27 13.87 4.46
CA GLN A 238 -29.06 13.84 5.68
C GLN A 238 -29.06 12.45 6.32
N GLU A 239 -29.08 11.39 5.51
CA GLU A 239 -29.05 9.99 5.96
C GLU A 239 -27.78 9.69 6.76
N VAL A 240 -26.63 10.17 6.29
CA VAL A 240 -25.35 9.98 7.00
C VAL A 240 -25.30 10.81 8.28
N ILE A 241 -25.80 12.05 8.26
CA ILE A 241 -25.87 12.91 9.45
C ILE A 241 -26.79 12.26 10.51
N ASP A 242 -27.95 11.75 10.11
CA ASP A 242 -28.90 11.09 11.01
C ASP A 242 -28.32 9.78 11.57
N GLY A 243 -27.53 9.06 10.80
CA GLY A 243 -26.84 7.85 11.26
C GLY A 243 -25.71 8.07 12.29
N LEU A 244 -25.23 9.31 12.40
CA LEU A 244 -24.21 9.71 13.38
C LEU A 244 -24.79 10.29 14.68
N THR A 245 -26.12 10.50 14.78
CA THR A 245 -26.79 11.09 15.94
C THR A 245 -27.64 10.07 16.70
#